data_54ca4a9a2e38cc8f84c26c07d6abe929
#
_entry.id   54ca4a9a2e38cc8f84c26c07d6abe929
#
_cell.length_a   1.000
_cell.length_b   1.000
_cell.length_c   1.000
_cell.angle_alpha   90.00
_cell.angle_beta   90.00
_cell.angle_gamma   90.00
#
_symmetry.space_group_name_H-M   'P 1'
#
loop_
_entity.id
_entity.type
_entity.pdbx_description
1 polymer ?
#
loop_
_entity_poly.entity_id
_entity_poly.type
_entity_poly.pdbx_seq_one_letter_code
_entity_poly.pdbx_strand_id
1 'polypeptide(L)'
;MAQQPVEMILARQWFGYLSVPVILVDTAGEVVFYNEPAERILGVRFEETGRIDREEVDRLVELTDDPAGKPGDAGHPLEIALEERRPAHAHRLMLRRSDRVRLQIEVTAYPLIGQEGKLLGAVAMFWERPGP
;
A
#
# COMPACT_ATOMS: atom_id res chain seq x y z
N MET A 1 -2.80 9.28 -22.88
CA MET A 1 -2.01 8.95 -21.68
C MET A 1 -2.39 9.87 -20.55
N ALA A 2 -2.85 9.29 -19.48
CA ALA A 2 -3.20 10.07 -18.32
C ALA A 2 -1.93 10.53 -17.62
N GLN A 3 -1.73 11.83 -17.52
CA GLN A 3 -0.68 12.39 -16.70
C GLN A 3 -1.11 12.30 -15.23
N GLN A 4 -0.18 12.00 -14.36
CA GLN A 4 -0.46 12.04 -12.95
C GLN A 4 -0.73 13.48 -12.50
N PRO A 5 -1.70 13.68 -11.60
CA PRO A 5 -1.90 15.02 -11.05
C PRO A 5 -0.64 15.53 -10.35
N VAL A 6 -0.46 16.83 -10.32
CA VAL A 6 0.69 17.46 -9.66
C VAL A 6 0.76 17.04 -8.21
N GLU A 7 -0.39 16.92 -7.55
CA GLU A 7 -0.45 16.49 -6.16
C GLU A 7 0.17 15.10 -5.95
N MET A 8 -0.02 14.20 -6.91
CA MET A 8 0.57 12.86 -6.82
C MET A 8 2.09 12.90 -6.99
N ILE A 9 2.56 13.77 -7.87
CA ILE A 9 4.01 13.96 -8.07
C ILE A 9 4.64 14.50 -6.79
N LEU A 10 4.00 15.48 -6.16
CA LEU A 10 4.47 16.06 -4.92
C LEU A 10 4.43 15.03 -3.78
N ALA A 11 3.36 14.25 -3.71
CA ALA A 11 3.24 13.20 -2.70
C ALA A 11 4.38 12.20 -2.85
N ARG A 12 4.70 11.80 -4.07
CA ARG A 12 5.79 10.88 -4.35
C ARG A 12 7.13 11.43 -3.85
N GLN A 13 7.39 12.72 -4.07
CA GLN A 13 8.61 13.34 -3.58
C GLN A 13 8.66 13.34 -2.06
N TRP A 14 7.55 13.68 -1.41
CA TRP A 14 7.45 13.69 0.04
C TRP A 14 7.70 12.32 0.63
N PHE A 15 7.03 11.31 0.09
CA PHE A 15 7.12 9.95 0.63
C PHE A 15 8.51 9.36 0.44
N GLY A 16 9.27 9.85 -0.55
CA GLY A 16 10.66 9.44 -0.72
C GLY A 16 11.55 9.80 0.44
N TYR A 17 11.19 10.81 1.23
CA TYR A 17 11.99 11.25 2.37
C TYR A 17 11.57 10.62 3.69
N LEU A 18 10.46 9.88 3.71
CA LEU A 18 10.00 9.25 4.95
C LEU A 18 10.83 8.02 5.27
N SER A 19 11.04 7.81 6.58
CA SER A 19 11.74 6.62 7.07
C SER A 19 10.80 5.42 7.28
N VAL A 20 9.50 5.65 7.14
CA VAL A 20 8.47 4.62 7.27
C VAL A 20 8.19 4.01 5.90
N PRO A 21 8.03 2.67 5.81
CA PRO A 21 7.65 2.06 4.53
C PRO A 21 6.33 2.57 4.02
N VAL A 22 6.32 3.08 2.81
CA VAL A 22 5.15 3.71 2.19
C VAL A 22 4.98 3.21 0.77
N ILE A 23 3.73 2.89 0.41
CA ILE A 23 3.33 2.56 -0.96
C ILE A 23 2.27 3.56 -1.38
N LEU A 24 2.41 4.09 -2.59
CA LEU A 24 1.46 5.02 -3.19
C LEU A 24 0.77 4.33 -4.35
N VAL A 25 -0.56 4.34 -4.37
CA VAL A 25 -1.35 3.78 -5.47
C VAL A 25 -2.21 4.86 -6.10
N ASP A 26 -2.52 4.68 -7.38
CA ASP A 26 -3.45 5.55 -8.10
C ASP A 26 -4.90 5.09 -7.88
N THR A 27 -5.85 5.76 -8.54
CA THR A 27 -7.26 5.45 -8.37
C THR A 27 -7.66 4.07 -8.91
N ALA A 28 -6.84 3.49 -9.78
CA ALA A 28 -7.07 2.15 -10.30
C ALA A 28 -6.50 1.07 -9.38
N GLY A 29 -5.78 1.46 -8.33
CA GLY A 29 -5.16 0.50 -7.42
C GLY A 29 -3.80 0.02 -7.88
N GLU A 30 -3.22 0.66 -8.90
CA GLU A 30 -1.87 0.34 -9.34
C GLU A 30 -0.84 1.04 -8.46
N VAL A 31 0.21 0.33 -8.07
CA VAL A 31 1.31 0.94 -7.32
C VAL A 31 2.10 1.83 -8.28
N VAL A 32 2.18 3.11 -7.94
CA VAL A 32 2.92 4.08 -8.75
C VAL A 32 4.24 4.47 -8.12
N PHE A 33 4.44 4.15 -6.86
CA PHE A 33 5.69 4.42 -6.16
C PHE A 33 5.72 3.68 -4.82
N TYR A 34 6.92 3.26 -4.40
CA TYR A 34 7.18 2.91 -3.01
C TYR A 34 8.60 3.34 -2.65
N ASN A 35 8.79 3.70 -1.39
CA ASN A 35 10.05 4.30 -0.93
C ASN A 35 11.09 3.24 -0.54
N GLU A 36 12.29 3.69 -0.20
CA GLU A 36 13.38 2.79 0.15
C GLU A 36 13.07 1.87 1.34
N PRO A 37 12.49 2.38 2.45
CA PRO A 37 12.10 1.47 3.53
C PRO A 37 11.13 0.38 3.07
N ALA A 38 10.21 0.70 2.15
CA ALA A 38 9.30 -0.29 1.59
C ALA A 38 10.07 -1.31 0.75
N GLU A 39 11.07 -0.88 0.01
CA GLU A 39 11.91 -1.78 -0.78
C GLU A 39 12.56 -2.86 0.08
N ARG A 40 13.00 -2.50 1.28
CA ARG A 40 13.62 -3.45 2.19
C ARG A 40 12.65 -4.54 2.64
N ILE A 41 11.41 -4.16 2.89
CA ILE A 41 10.38 -5.12 3.31
C ILE A 41 9.92 -5.97 2.13
N LEU A 42 9.70 -5.34 0.97
CA LEU A 42 9.25 -6.05 -0.23
C LEU A 42 10.31 -6.95 -0.83
N GLY A 43 11.58 -6.64 -0.59
CA GLY A 43 12.69 -7.42 -1.11
C GLY A 43 13.01 -7.13 -2.56
N VAL A 44 12.47 -6.07 -3.12
CA VAL A 44 12.72 -5.68 -4.51
C VAL A 44 12.65 -4.17 -4.63
N ARG A 45 13.53 -3.60 -5.45
CA ARG A 45 13.61 -2.15 -5.62
C ARG A 45 12.54 -1.67 -6.60
N PHE A 46 12.02 -0.48 -6.36
CA PHE A 46 11.03 0.12 -7.25
C PHE A 46 11.60 0.32 -8.67
N GLU A 47 12.88 0.63 -8.78
CA GLU A 47 13.54 0.74 -10.08
C GLU A 47 13.45 -0.55 -10.89
N GLU A 48 13.42 -1.70 -10.22
CA GLU A 48 13.33 -3.01 -10.87
C GLU A 48 11.91 -3.38 -11.25
N THR A 49 10.93 -3.07 -10.39
CA THR A 49 9.54 -3.42 -10.66
C THR A 49 8.82 -2.41 -11.53
N GLY A 50 9.17 -1.11 -11.36
CA GLY A 50 8.35 -0.06 -11.91
C GLY A 50 6.95 -0.11 -11.33
N ARG A 51 5.98 0.38 -12.06
CA ARG A 51 4.58 0.35 -11.65
C ARG A 51 4.11 -1.10 -11.53
N ILE A 52 3.33 -1.38 -10.49
CA ILE A 52 2.81 -2.72 -10.24
C ILE A 52 1.30 -2.66 -10.40
N ASP A 53 0.75 -3.52 -11.28
CA ASP A 53 -0.69 -3.51 -11.51
C ASP A 53 -1.45 -4.14 -10.35
N ARG A 54 -2.76 -3.91 -10.32
CA ARG A 54 -3.60 -4.34 -9.20
C ARG A 54 -3.58 -5.85 -9.00
N GLU A 55 -3.57 -6.62 -10.08
CA GLU A 55 -3.54 -8.08 -9.97
C GLU A 55 -2.28 -8.56 -9.29
N GLU A 56 -1.15 -7.96 -9.61
CA GLU A 56 0.12 -8.29 -9.01
C GLU A 56 0.16 -7.89 -7.53
N VAL A 57 -0.42 -6.74 -7.20
CA VAL A 57 -0.54 -6.30 -5.80
C VAL A 57 -1.34 -7.33 -5.00
N ASP A 58 -2.44 -7.82 -5.56
CA ASP A 58 -3.28 -8.81 -4.89
C ASP A 58 -2.54 -10.13 -4.66
N ARG A 59 -1.60 -10.47 -5.52
CA ARG A 59 -0.77 -11.67 -5.32
C ARG A 59 0.31 -11.46 -4.27
N LEU A 60 0.81 -10.23 -4.13
CA LEU A 60 1.86 -9.92 -3.15
C LEU A 60 1.33 -9.84 -1.73
N VAL A 61 0.10 -9.39 -1.55
CA VAL A 61 -0.47 -9.18 -0.23
C VAL A 61 -1.70 -10.06 -0.08
N GLU A 62 -1.58 -11.07 0.77
CA GLU A 62 -2.69 -11.97 1.07
C GLU A 62 -3.36 -11.54 2.37
N LEU A 63 -4.70 -11.55 2.36
CA LEU A 63 -5.45 -11.33 3.58
C LEU A 63 -5.37 -12.61 4.41
N THR A 64 -4.90 -12.49 5.64
CA THR A 64 -4.92 -13.61 6.57
C THR A 64 -6.13 -13.48 7.46
N ASP A 65 -6.80 -14.61 7.72
CA ASP A 65 -7.85 -14.63 8.72
C ASP A 65 -7.23 -14.31 10.07
N ASP A 66 -7.83 -13.38 10.78
CA ASP A 66 -7.39 -13.07 12.12
C ASP A 66 -7.76 -14.24 13.03
N PRO A 67 -6.77 -14.92 13.65
CA PRO A 67 -7.08 -16.01 14.59
C PRO A 67 -7.95 -15.56 15.77
N ALA A 68 -8.00 -14.26 16.05
CA ALA A 68 -8.85 -13.74 17.10
C ALA A 68 -10.31 -13.59 16.66
N GLY A 69 -10.63 -13.93 15.43
CA GLY A 69 -12.00 -13.90 14.93
C GLY A 69 -12.63 -12.54 14.85
N LYS A 70 -11.84 -11.47 14.92
CA LYS A 70 -12.37 -10.15 14.66
C LYS A 70 -12.49 -9.99 13.15
N PRO A 71 -13.71 -9.85 12.62
CA PRO A 71 -13.81 -9.40 11.25
C PRO A 71 -13.26 -8.00 11.27
N GLY A 72 -12.02 -7.85 10.87
CA GLY A 72 -11.53 -6.56 10.50
C GLY A 72 -12.43 -6.04 9.39
N ASP A 73 -12.21 -4.82 8.98
CA ASP A 73 -12.82 -4.36 7.75
C ASP A 73 -12.58 -5.42 6.70
N ALA A 74 -13.65 -6.05 6.23
CA ALA A 74 -13.54 -7.11 5.25
C ALA A 74 -12.97 -6.50 3.97
N GLY A 75 -11.68 -6.75 3.71
CA GLY A 75 -11.04 -6.27 2.51
C GLY A 75 -9.65 -5.70 2.78
N HIS A 76 -8.96 -5.45 1.70
CA HIS A 76 -7.63 -4.87 1.75
C HIS A 76 -7.73 -3.39 2.11
N PRO A 77 -6.89 -2.88 3.04
CA PRO A 77 -6.98 -1.47 3.43
C PRO A 77 -6.90 -0.48 2.27
N LEU A 78 -6.08 -0.75 1.26
CA LEU A 78 -6.00 0.13 0.09
C LEU A 78 -7.32 0.17 -0.69
N GLU A 79 -7.99 -0.97 -0.82
CA GLU A 79 -9.30 -1.01 -1.46
C GLU A 79 -10.33 -0.18 -0.71
N ILE A 80 -10.35 -0.32 0.60
CA ILE A 80 -11.29 0.43 1.43
C ILE A 80 -11.02 1.94 1.30
N ALA A 81 -9.75 2.34 1.36
CA ALA A 81 -9.38 3.74 1.20
C ALA A 81 -9.81 4.29 -0.15
N LEU A 82 -9.66 3.51 -1.22
CA LEU A 82 -10.03 3.96 -2.56
C LEU A 82 -11.54 3.97 -2.78
N GLU A 83 -12.24 2.93 -2.33
CA GLU A 83 -13.67 2.80 -2.61
C GLU A 83 -14.54 3.58 -1.63
N GLU A 84 -14.19 3.56 -0.36
CA GLU A 84 -14.99 4.19 0.68
C GLU A 84 -14.46 5.55 1.11
N ARG A 85 -13.32 5.95 0.58
CA ARG A 85 -12.68 7.26 0.85
C ARG A 85 -12.50 7.51 2.35
N ARG A 86 -12.10 6.50 3.08
CA ARG A 86 -11.82 6.59 4.51
C ARG A 86 -10.55 5.83 4.86
N PRO A 87 -9.89 6.20 5.97
CA PRO A 87 -8.75 5.41 6.43
C PRO A 87 -9.17 3.98 6.77
N ALA A 88 -8.26 3.05 6.55
CA ALA A 88 -8.48 1.65 6.88
C ALA A 88 -7.22 1.05 7.46
N HIS A 89 -7.38 0.07 8.33
CA HIS A 89 -6.28 -0.55 9.03
C HIS A 89 -6.45 -2.06 9.07
N ALA A 90 -5.36 -2.77 8.87
CA ALA A 90 -5.34 -4.22 9.03
C ALA A 90 -4.15 -4.61 9.89
N HIS A 91 -4.43 -5.34 10.96
CA HIS A 91 -3.39 -5.76 11.92
C HIS A 91 -2.54 -6.91 11.42
N ARG A 92 -3.10 -7.77 10.58
CA ARG A 92 -2.41 -8.97 10.12
C ARG A 92 -2.69 -9.21 8.66
N LEU A 93 -1.71 -8.84 7.86
CA LEU A 93 -1.69 -9.21 6.45
C LEU A 93 -0.42 -10.02 6.22
N MET A 94 -0.51 -10.95 5.30
CA MET A 94 0.64 -11.73 4.89
C MET A 94 1.20 -11.10 3.62
N LEU A 95 2.46 -10.68 3.69
CA LEU A 95 3.18 -10.21 2.53
C LEU A 95 4.04 -11.34 1.98
N ARG A 96 3.90 -11.61 0.70
CA ARG A 96 4.76 -12.58 0.01
C ARG A 96 5.89 -11.81 -0.68
N ARG A 97 7.10 -11.96 -0.16
CA ARG A 97 8.27 -11.31 -0.76
C ARG A 97 8.66 -11.97 -2.07
N SER A 98 9.45 -11.25 -2.86
CA SER A 98 9.97 -11.78 -4.12
C SER A 98 10.83 -13.03 -3.93
N ASP A 99 11.45 -13.21 -2.76
CA ASP A 99 12.26 -14.38 -2.42
C ASP A 99 11.44 -15.52 -1.81
N ARG A 100 10.11 -15.42 -1.87
CA ARG A 100 9.14 -16.38 -1.32
C ARG A 100 9.07 -16.43 0.20
N VAL A 101 9.77 -15.53 0.87
CA VAL A 101 9.63 -15.38 2.32
C VAL A 101 8.29 -14.70 2.60
N ARG A 102 7.56 -15.20 3.59
CA ARG A 102 6.30 -14.60 4.03
C ARG A 102 6.55 -13.80 5.29
N LEU A 103 6.06 -12.57 5.26
CA LEU A 103 6.17 -11.67 6.41
C LEU A 103 4.78 -11.27 6.86
N GLN A 104 4.57 -11.22 8.17
CA GLN A 104 3.36 -10.61 8.71
C GLN A 104 3.58 -9.11 8.78
N ILE A 105 2.66 -8.36 8.23
CA ILE A 105 2.73 -6.90 8.23
C ILE A 105 1.45 -6.32 8.78
N GLU A 106 1.57 -5.11 9.29
CA GLU A 106 0.46 -4.28 9.68
C GLU A 106 0.39 -3.12 8.69
N VAL A 107 -0.81 -2.78 8.24
CA VAL A 107 -0.99 -1.79 7.18
C VAL A 107 -2.04 -0.78 7.61
N THR A 108 -1.74 0.50 7.42
CA THR A 108 -2.72 1.57 7.51
C THR A 108 -2.76 2.30 6.18
N ALA A 109 -3.94 2.43 5.61
CA ALA A 109 -4.11 3.10 4.33
C ALA A 109 -4.98 4.33 4.49
N TYR A 110 -4.67 5.36 3.72
CA TYR A 110 -5.39 6.64 3.72
C TYR A 110 -5.72 7.03 2.30
N PRO A 111 -6.93 7.52 2.05
CA PRO A 111 -7.23 8.10 0.73
C PRO A 111 -6.50 9.44 0.57
N LEU A 112 -6.02 9.69 -0.62
CA LEU A 112 -5.45 10.99 -0.97
C LEU A 112 -6.52 11.76 -1.72
N ILE A 113 -7.02 12.82 -1.07
CA ILE A 113 -8.08 13.66 -1.61
C ILE A 113 -7.46 14.99 -1.98
N GLY A 114 -7.57 15.35 -3.25
CA GLY A 114 -7.05 16.61 -3.76
C GLY A 114 -8.09 17.71 -3.72
N GLN A 115 -7.88 18.71 -4.56
CA GLN A 115 -8.78 19.85 -4.66
C GLN A 115 -10.17 19.41 -5.08
N GLU A 116 -11.17 20.11 -4.56
CA GLU A 116 -12.59 19.87 -4.86
C GLU A 116 -13.08 18.47 -4.47
N GLY A 117 -12.39 17.85 -3.50
CA GLY A 117 -12.77 16.53 -3.05
C GLY A 117 -12.45 15.41 -4.04
N LYS A 118 -11.59 15.66 -5.02
CA LYS A 118 -11.24 14.68 -6.02
C LYS A 118 -10.32 13.61 -5.42
N LEU A 119 -10.68 12.35 -5.58
CA LEU A 119 -9.81 11.25 -5.17
C LEU A 119 -8.62 11.15 -6.13
N LEU A 120 -7.41 11.17 -5.59
CA LEU A 120 -6.17 11.07 -6.37
C LEU A 120 -5.56 9.68 -6.33
N GLY A 121 -5.84 8.94 -5.29
CA GLY A 121 -5.25 7.64 -5.04
C GLY A 121 -5.30 7.34 -3.56
N ALA A 122 -4.37 6.51 -3.10
CA ALA A 122 -4.26 6.18 -1.69
C ALA A 122 -2.80 5.93 -1.33
N VAL A 123 -2.50 6.10 -0.05
CA VAL A 123 -1.18 5.80 0.49
C VAL A 123 -1.33 4.74 1.57
N ALA A 124 -0.45 3.76 1.56
CA ALA A 124 -0.38 2.77 2.63
C ALA A 124 0.97 2.90 3.32
N MET A 125 0.92 2.99 4.64
CA MET A 125 2.09 2.82 5.49
C MET A 125 2.02 1.43 6.06
N PHE A 126 3.13 0.73 6.08
CA PHE A 126 3.15 -0.63 6.58
C PHE A 126 4.45 -0.93 7.29
N TRP A 127 4.42 -1.93 8.15
CA TRP A 127 5.62 -2.36 8.85
C TRP A 127 5.47 -3.82 9.20
N GLU A 128 6.62 -4.46 9.34
CA GLU A 128 6.67 -5.87 9.71
C GLU A 128 6.27 -6.02 11.18
N ARG A 129 5.42 -7.01 11.44
CA ARG A 129 5.11 -7.37 12.82
C ARG A 129 6.14 -8.38 13.30
N PRO A 130 6.66 -8.19 14.52
CA PRO A 130 7.52 -9.21 15.10
C PRO A 130 6.75 -10.52 15.23
N GLY A 131 7.42 -11.64 14.96
CA GLY A 131 6.83 -12.95 15.12
C GLY A 131 6.41 -13.23 16.55
N PRO A 132 5.59 -14.26 16.76
CA PRO A 132 5.17 -14.64 18.10
C PRO A 132 6.35 -15.08 18.97
#